data_2a4770932be4595c10baabcc73189cfc
#
_entry.id   2a4770932be4595c10baabcc73189cfc
#
_cell.length_a   1.000
_cell.length_b   1.000
_cell.length_c   1.000
_cell.angle_alpha   90.00
_cell.angle_beta   90.00
_cell.angle_gamma   90.00
#
_symmetry.space_group_name_H-M   'P 1'
#
loop_
_entity.id
_entity.type
_entity.pdbx_description
1 polymer ?
#
loop_
_entity_poly.entity_id
_entity_poly.type
_entity_poly.pdbx_seq_one_letter_code
_entity_poly.pdbx_strand_id
1 'polypeptide(L)'
;SHGWPGSVIEFCKVIDALTEPEKYGGDAKDAFSVVVPSLPGYGFSDKPKTPGTSVEKIGRMWGQLMKRIGYKEYVAQGGDWGAIISQSMGITEVGNCKAIHLNMPIVMPDPETMNELSEKEQSALDAMNYYNEWDSGYSKQQSTRPQTVAYGLSDSPVGQMSWIIEKFYSWTDCVQDGEKKLESVLTKDE
;
A
#
# COMPACT_ATOMS: atom_id res chain seq x y z
N SER A 1 -6.23 -2.59 2.85
CA SER A 1 -5.02 -3.41 2.60
C SER A 1 -3.79 -2.52 2.50
N HIS A 2 -2.71 -2.90 3.17
CA HIS A 2 -1.42 -2.22 3.15
C HIS A 2 -0.54 -2.69 1.97
N GLY A 3 0.72 -2.28 1.95
CA GLY A 3 1.73 -2.72 1.01
C GLY A 3 3.13 -2.78 1.61
N TRP A 4 4.14 -2.67 0.76
CA TRP A 4 5.54 -2.65 1.17
C TRP A 4 6.05 -1.20 1.32
N PRO A 5 6.85 -0.87 2.34
CA PRO A 5 7.37 -1.73 3.43
C PRO A 5 6.47 -1.76 4.66
N GLY A 6 5.22 -1.37 4.54
CA GLY A 6 4.29 -1.16 5.63
C GLY A 6 3.66 -2.44 6.21
N SER A 7 2.69 -2.22 7.06
CA SER A 7 1.96 -3.27 7.77
C SER A 7 0.56 -2.81 8.17
N VAL A 8 -0.15 -3.63 8.93
CA VAL A 8 -1.45 -3.26 9.53
C VAL A 8 -1.37 -2.02 10.44
N ILE A 9 -0.20 -1.65 10.93
CA ILE A 9 0.04 -0.47 11.76
C ILE A 9 -0.31 0.84 11.04
N GLU A 10 -0.20 0.88 9.71
CA GLU A 10 -0.59 2.05 8.90
C GLU A 10 -2.03 2.53 9.16
N PHE A 11 -2.90 1.64 9.62
CA PHE A 11 -4.31 1.94 9.83
C PHE A 11 -4.66 2.35 11.26
N CYS A 12 -3.73 2.27 12.22
CA CYS A 12 -4.02 2.54 13.63
C CYS A 12 -4.64 3.92 13.86
N LYS A 13 -4.20 4.93 13.11
CA LYS A 13 -4.69 6.31 13.26
C LYS A 13 -6.08 6.57 12.63
N VAL A 14 -6.62 5.64 11.83
CA VAL A 14 -7.92 5.80 11.15
C VAL A 14 -9.00 4.82 11.65
N ILE A 15 -8.63 3.80 12.43
CA ILE A 15 -9.57 2.78 12.91
C ILE A 15 -10.68 3.43 13.73
N ASP A 16 -10.34 4.24 14.73
CA ASP A 16 -11.33 4.88 15.61
C ASP A 16 -12.28 5.78 14.83
N ALA A 17 -11.76 6.56 13.88
CA ALA A 17 -12.59 7.44 13.06
C ALA A 17 -13.56 6.68 12.16
N LEU A 18 -13.20 5.47 11.73
CA LEU A 18 -14.08 4.62 10.92
C LEU A 18 -15.06 3.82 11.76
N THR A 19 -14.71 3.42 12.98
CA THR A 19 -15.57 2.60 13.84
C THR A 19 -16.49 3.43 14.75
N GLU A 20 -16.09 4.65 15.09
CA GLU A 20 -16.80 5.57 15.98
C GLU A 20 -16.82 6.99 15.40
N PRO A 21 -17.38 7.18 14.19
CA PRO A 21 -17.28 8.45 13.44
C PRO A 21 -17.88 9.64 14.19
N GLU A 22 -18.82 9.44 15.09
CA GLU A 22 -19.43 10.50 15.91
C GLU A 22 -18.41 11.24 16.79
N LYS A 23 -17.32 10.58 17.19
CA LYS A 23 -16.22 11.23 17.95
C LYS A 23 -15.43 12.23 17.10
N TYR A 24 -15.58 12.13 15.79
CA TYR A 24 -14.87 12.94 14.79
C TYR A 24 -15.80 13.84 13.96
N GLY A 25 -17.06 14.03 14.46
CA GLY A 25 -18.04 14.90 13.81
C GLY A 25 -18.86 14.23 12.70
N GLY A 26 -18.74 12.91 12.53
CA GLY A 26 -19.57 12.12 11.63
C GLY A 26 -20.87 11.63 12.26
N ASP A 27 -21.57 10.76 11.57
CA ASP A 27 -22.83 10.14 12.03
C ASP A 27 -22.58 8.68 12.40
N ALA A 28 -23.12 8.20 13.53
CA ALA A 28 -22.96 6.82 14.00
C ALA A 28 -23.45 5.77 12.97
N LYS A 29 -24.41 6.14 12.10
CA LYS A 29 -24.87 5.23 11.02
C LYS A 29 -23.82 5.01 9.91
N ASP A 30 -22.81 5.86 9.85
CA ASP A 30 -21.69 5.75 8.88
C ASP A 30 -20.53 4.92 9.45
N ALA A 31 -20.70 4.32 10.64
CA ALA A 31 -19.69 3.47 11.27
C ALA A 31 -19.42 2.18 10.47
N PHE A 32 -18.15 1.82 10.36
CA PHE A 32 -17.69 0.58 9.73
C PHE A 32 -17.15 -0.41 10.75
N SER A 33 -17.34 -1.70 10.48
CA SER A 33 -16.46 -2.73 11.02
C SER A 33 -15.19 -2.77 10.18
N VAL A 34 -14.03 -2.64 10.80
CA VAL A 34 -12.75 -2.54 10.10
C VAL A 34 -11.99 -3.87 10.17
N VAL A 35 -11.60 -4.40 9.01
CA VAL A 35 -10.79 -5.61 8.87
C VAL A 35 -9.48 -5.25 8.18
N VAL A 36 -8.36 -5.41 8.87
CA VAL A 36 -7.02 -5.07 8.37
C VAL A 36 -6.15 -6.33 8.33
N PRO A 37 -6.20 -7.09 7.23
CA PRO A 37 -5.39 -8.29 7.10
C PRO A 37 -3.94 -7.95 6.75
N SER A 38 -2.98 -8.65 7.36
CA SER A 38 -1.60 -8.68 6.85
C SER A 38 -1.56 -9.40 5.52
N LEU A 39 -0.87 -8.85 4.53
CA LEU A 39 -0.68 -9.50 3.24
C LEU A 39 0.01 -10.87 3.42
N PRO A 40 -0.26 -11.86 2.53
CA PRO A 40 0.45 -13.13 2.56
C PRO A 40 1.96 -12.94 2.56
N GLY A 41 2.64 -13.52 3.56
CA GLY A 41 4.08 -13.35 3.76
C GLY A 41 4.49 -12.13 4.60
N TYR A 42 3.55 -11.27 4.96
CA TYR A 42 3.76 -10.07 5.80
C TYR A 42 3.24 -10.33 7.22
N GLY A 43 3.88 -9.66 8.19
CA GLY A 43 3.44 -9.66 9.58
C GLY A 43 3.15 -11.06 10.11
N PHE A 44 1.94 -11.28 10.58
CA PHE A 44 1.49 -12.56 11.15
C PHE A 44 0.82 -13.50 10.16
N SER A 45 0.67 -13.10 8.89
CA SER A 45 0.13 -13.98 7.85
C SER A 45 1.13 -15.03 7.41
N ASP A 46 0.63 -16.23 7.08
CA ASP A 46 1.46 -17.32 6.59
C ASP A 46 2.20 -16.94 5.30
N LYS A 47 3.42 -17.45 5.18
CA LYS A 47 4.22 -17.30 3.97
C LYS A 47 3.73 -18.26 2.88
N PRO A 48 3.49 -17.78 1.65
CA PRO A 48 3.18 -18.66 0.53
C PRO A 48 4.27 -19.71 0.31
N LYS A 49 3.87 -20.98 0.22
CA LYS A 49 4.80 -22.11 0.01
C LYS A 49 4.96 -22.48 -1.46
N THR A 50 4.12 -21.91 -2.32
CA THR A 50 4.10 -22.19 -3.76
C THR A 50 3.98 -20.90 -4.55
N PRO A 51 4.49 -20.86 -5.79
CA PRO A 51 4.30 -19.72 -6.70
C PRO A 51 2.82 -19.45 -7.00
N GLY A 52 2.51 -18.26 -7.54
CA GLY A 52 1.19 -17.90 -8.03
C GLY A 52 0.30 -17.18 -7.00
N THR A 53 0.89 -16.60 -5.97
CA THR A 53 0.16 -15.66 -5.08
C THR A 53 0.18 -14.28 -5.72
N SER A 54 -0.69 -14.07 -6.70
CA SER A 54 -0.88 -12.81 -7.42
C SER A 54 -1.85 -11.88 -6.66
N VAL A 55 -1.93 -10.62 -7.09
CA VAL A 55 -2.87 -9.63 -6.52
C VAL A 55 -4.32 -10.09 -6.65
N GLU A 56 -4.69 -10.73 -7.76
CA GLU A 56 -6.04 -11.25 -7.97
C GLU A 56 -6.34 -12.43 -7.02
N LYS A 57 -5.34 -13.27 -6.76
CA LYS A 57 -5.49 -14.36 -5.78
C LYS A 57 -5.65 -13.80 -4.37
N ILE A 58 -4.89 -12.77 -4.00
CA ILE A 58 -5.03 -12.12 -2.70
C ILE A 58 -6.40 -11.44 -2.59
N GLY A 59 -6.86 -10.75 -3.63
CA GLY A 59 -8.22 -10.17 -3.66
C GLY A 59 -9.31 -11.20 -3.41
N ARG A 60 -9.24 -12.36 -4.06
CA ARG A 60 -10.17 -13.48 -3.80
C ARG A 60 -10.05 -14.05 -2.38
N MET A 61 -8.84 -14.09 -1.82
CA MET A 61 -8.64 -14.51 -0.42
C MET A 61 -9.31 -13.54 0.55
N TRP A 62 -9.24 -12.22 0.28
CA TRP A 62 -9.93 -11.22 1.08
C TRP A 62 -11.45 -11.34 0.97
N GLY A 63 -11.99 -11.55 -0.22
CA GLY A 63 -13.41 -11.85 -0.40
C GLY A 63 -13.86 -13.08 0.39
N GLN A 64 -13.06 -14.15 0.38
CA GLN A 64 -13.32 -15.36 1.19
C GLN A 64 -13.20 -15.07 2.69
N LEU A 65 -12.22 -14.26 3.12
CA LEU A 65 -12.07 -13.84 4.51
C LEU A 65 -13.33 -13.11 4.98
N MET A 66 -13.77 -12.09 4.26
CA MET A 66 -14.98 -11.33 4.59
C MET A 66 -16.20 -12.23 4.74
N LYS A 67 -16.40 -13.16 3.81
CA LYS A 67 -17.47 -14.16 3.88
C LYS A 67 -17.35 -15.06 5.12
N ARG A 68 -16.14 -15.51 5.48
CA ARG A 68 -15.92 -16.38 6.65
C ARG A 68 -16.23 -15.69 7.97
N ILE A 69 -15.93 -14.40 8.06
CA ILE A 69 -16.24 -13.59 9.27
C ILE A 69 -17.66 -13.00 9.25
N GLY A 70 -18.47 -13.34 8.25
CA GLY A 70 -19.90 -13.05 8.20
C GLY A 70 -20.32 -11.83 7.40
N TYR A 71 -19.39 -11.12 6.76
CA TYR A 71 -19.70 -9.96 5.93
C TYR A 71 -19.98 -10.36 4.48
N LYS A 72 -21.23 -10.12 4.04
CA LYS A 72 -21.66 -10.38 2.66
C LYS A 72 -21.37 -9.20 1.74
N GLU A 73 -21.36 -7.99 2.28
CA GLU A 73 -21.12 -6.75 1.60
C GLU A 73 -20.04 -5.97 2.34
N TYR A 74 -19.13 -5.36 1.61
CA TYR A 74 -18.01 -4.59 2.16
C TYR A 74 -17.51 -3.56 1.15
N VAL A 75 -16.71 -2.63 1.62
CA VAL A 75 -15.88 -1.75 0.81
C VAL A 75 -14.43 -2.16 0.97
N ALA A 76 -13.62 -2.00 -0.08
CA ALA A 76 -12.18 -2.28 -0.02
C ALA A 76 -11.39 -0.97 -0.07
N GLN A 77 -10.37 -0.87 0.78
CA GLN A 77 -9.43 0.23 0.78
C GLN A 77 -8.01 -0.31 0.61
N GLY A 78 -7.17 0.40 -0.16
CA GLY A 78 -5.78 0.01 -0.31
C GLY A 78 -4.87 1.15 -0.76
N GLY A 79 -3.64 1.07 -0.27
CA GLY A 79 -2.48 1.80 -0.73
C GLY A 79 -1.40 0.83 -1.17
N ASP A 80 -0.43 1.26 -1.98
CA ASP A 80 0.65 0.43 -2.51
C ASP A 80 0.13 -0.88 -3.16
N TRP A 81 0.64 -2.06 -2.81
CA TRP A 81 0.09 -3.35 -3.27
C TRP A 81 -1.39 -3.51 -2.92
N GLY A 82 -1.82 -2.98 -1.78
CA GLY A 82 -3.22 -2.98 -1.38
C GLY A 82 -4.11 -2.19 -2.33
N ALA A 83 -3.60 -1.18 -3.03
CA ALA A 83 -4.36 -0.45 -4.05
C ALA A 83 -4.70 -1.36 -5.24
N ILE A 84 -3.71 -2.08 -5.77
CA ILE A 84 -3.90 -3.01 -6.90
C ILE A 84 -4.81 -4.18 -6.49
N ILE A 85 -4.65 -4.68 -5.25
CA ILE A 85 -5.52 -5.74 -4.69
C ILE A 85 -6.96 -5.23 -4.58
N SER A 86 -7.18 -4.03 -4.04
CA SER A 86 -8.52 -3.45 -3.90
C SER A 86 -9.17 -3.18 -5.27
N GLN A 87 -8.39 -2.72 -6.24
CA GLN A 87 -8.85 -2.57 -7.63
C GLN A 87 -9.28 -3.94 -8.21
N SER A 88 -8.47 -4.98 -8.01
CA SER A 88 -8.81 -6.34 -8.42
C SER A 88 -10.10 -6.84 -7.76
N MET A 89 -10.30 -6.55 -6.46
CA MET A 89 -11.55 -6.90 -5.76
C MET A 89 -12.77 -6.19 -6.36
N GLY A 90 -12.64 -4.92 -6.72
CA GLY A 90 -13.72 -4.19 -7.41
C GLY A 90 -14.13 -4.82 -8.75
N ILE A 91 -13.20 -5.50 -9.43
CA ILE A 91 -13.44 -6.18 -10.70
C ILE A 91 -13.96 -7.61 -10.49
N THR A 92 -13.38 -8.37 -9.56
CA THR A 92 -13.63 -9.82 -9.42
C THR A 92 -14.70 -10.18 -8.39
N GLU A 93 -14.91 -9.35 -7.37
CA GLU A 93 -15.88 -9.55 -6.28
C GLU A 93 -17.17 -8.73 -6.49
N VAL A 94 -17.59 -8.62 -7.75
CA VAL A 94 -18.80 -7.87 -8.13
C VAL A 94 -20.03 -8.37 -7.37
N GLY A 95 -20.71 -7.43 -6.72
CA GLY A 95 -21.88 -7.74 -5.87
C GLY A 95 -21.57 -7.86 -4.37
N ASN A 96 -20.36 -8.22 -3.99
CA ASN A 96 -19.91 -8.25 -2.59
C ASN A 96 -19.07 -7.00 -2.24
N CYS A 97 -18.08 -6.66 -3.05
CA CYS A 97 -17.34 -5.41 -2.93
C CYS A 97 -18.15 -4.27 -3.56
N LYS A 98 -18.71 -3.39 -2.73
CA LYS A 98 -19.63 -2.31 -3.17
C LYS A 98 -18.93 -1.05 -3.63
N ALA A 99 -17.75 -0.80 -3.11
CA ALA A 99 -16.92 0.34 -3.48
C ALA A 99 -15.45 0.06 -3.18
N ILE A 100 -14.57 0.81 -3.83
CA ILE A 100 -13.13 0.81 -3.53
C ILE A 100 -12.67 2.22 -3.24
N HIS A 101 -11.71 2.37 -2.34
CA HIS A 101 -10.98 3.59 -2.06
C HIS A 101 -9.48 3.31 -2.22
N LEU A 102 -8.78 4.14 -3.00
CA LEU A 102 -7.38 3.95 -3.34
C LEU A 102 -6.56 5.19 -2.98
N ASN A 103 -5.49 5.01 -2.21
CA ASN A 103 -4.53 6.09 -1.95
C ASN A 103 -3.55 6.24 -3.12
N MET A 104 -3.29 5.15 -3.85
CA MET A 104 -2.34 5.11 -4.96
C MET A 104 -3.00 4.43 -6.17
N PRO A 105 -3.88 5.14 -6.90
CA PRO A 105 -4.46 4.61 -8.12
C PRO A 105 -3.36 4.51 -9.18
N ILE A 106 -3.11 3.29 -9.68
CA ILE A 106 -2.14 3.07 -10.76
C ILE A 106 -2.89 3.16 -12.08
N VAL A 107 -2.54 4.19 -12.86
CA VAL A 107 -3.06 4.43 -14.21
C VAL A 107 -1.87 4.50 -15.14
N MET A 108 -1.94 3.77 -16.25
CA MET A 108 -0.93 3.86 -17.29
C MET A 108 -1.30 4.96 -18.28
N PRO A 109 -0.32 5.73 -18.79
CA PRO A 109 -0.60 6.72 -19.82
C PRO A 109 -1.12 6.05 -21.09
N ASP A 110 -2.05 6.73 -21.78
CA ASP A 110 -2.55 6.27 -23.06
C ASP A 110 -1.47 6.50 -24.14
N PRO A 111 -1.01 5.44 -24.82
CA PRO A 111 0.00 5.58 -25.87
C PRO A 111 -0.41 6.53 -27.01
N GLU A 112 -1.71 6.68 -27.30
CA GLU A 112 -2.19 7.52 -28.38
C GLU A 112 -2.05 9.02 -28.08
N THR A 113 -2.05 9.41 -26.80
CA THR A 113 -1.96 10.81 -26.37
C THR A 113 -0.52 11.23 -25.95
N MET A 114 0.45 10.35 -26.04
CA MET A 114 1.85 10.62 -25.59
C MET A 114 2.54 11.78 -26.32
N ASN A 115 2.04 12.20 -27.48
CA ASN A 115 2.56 13.32 -28.24
C ASN A 115 1.92 14.68 -27.90
N GLU A 116 0.88 14.70 -27.05
CA GLU A 116 0.06 15.87 -26.71
C GLU A 116 -0.08 16.04 -25.20
N LEU A 117 1.00 15.78 -24.46
CA LEU A 117 0.99 15.82 -23.00
C LEU A 117 0.85 17.26 -22.48
N SER A 118 0.00 17.44 -21.49
CA SER A 118 -0.01 18.64 -20.66
C SER A 118 1.24 18.72 -19.78
N GLU A 119 1.55 19.89 -19.23
CA GLU A 119 2.66 20.07 -18.29
C GLU A 119 2.56 19.12 -17.06
N LYS A 120 1.35 18.84 -16.57
CA LYS A 120 1.12 17.91 -15.46
C LYS A 120 1.42 16.47 -15.84
N GLU A 121 1.03 16.05 -17.03
CA GLU A 121 1.30 14.70 -17.53
C GLU A 121 2.79 14.52 -17.82
N GLN A 122 3.45 15.53 -18.38
CA GLN A 122 4.91 15.50 -18.56
C GLN A 122 5.62 15.36 -17.20
N SER A 123 5.24 16.17 -16.21
CA SER A 123 5.79 16.08 -14.85
C SER A 123 5.58 14.71 -14.21
N ALA A 124 4.42 14.09 -14.44
CA ALA A 124 4.13 12.74 -13.94
C ALA A 124 5.02 11.68 -14.62
N LEU A 125 5.27 11.81 -15.94
CA LEU A 125 6.20 10.93 -16.66
C LEU A 125 7.64 11.11 -16.18
N ASP A 126 8.07 12.34 -15.93
CA ASP A 126 9.41 12.63 -15.42
C ASP A 126 9.60 12.02 -14.03
N ALA A 127 8.59 12.11 -13.16
CA ALA A 127 8.59 11.46 -11.85
C ALA A 127 8.63 9.92 -11.97
N MET A 128 7.88 9.34 -12.90
CA MET A 128 7.90 7.89 -13.16
C MET A 128 9.28 7.45 -13.67
N ASN A 129 9.90 8.21 -14.57
CA ASN A 129 11.24 7.92 -15.08
C ASN A 129 12.29 7.99 -13.96
N TYR A 130 12.22 9.03 -13.11
CA TYR A 130 13.06 9.15 -11.92
C TYR A 130 12.92 7.95 -10.99
N TYR A 131 11.69 7.56 -10.68
CA TYR A 131 11.41 6.36 -9.86
C TYR A 131 12.05 5.12 -10.49
N ASN A 132 11.84 4.88 -11.78
CA ASN A 132 12.36 3.71 -12.47
C ASN A 132 13.89 3.64 -12.46
N GLU A 133 14.55 4.78 -12.58
CA GLU A 133 16.02 4.86 -12.66
C GLU A 133 16.67 4.83 -11.25
N TRP A 134 16.13 5.57 -10.29
CA TRP A 134 16.80 5.84 -9.02
C TRP A 134 16.14 5.20 -7.81
N ASP A 135 14.81 5.09 -7.77
CA ASP A 135 14.07 4.65 -6.57
C ASP A 135 13.59 3.20 -6.63
N SER A 136 13.58 2.56 -7.80
CA SER A 136 13.04 1.20 -7.98
C SER A 136 14.02 0.07 -7.60
N GLY A 137 15.25 0.40 -7.19
CA GLY A 137 16.31 -0.58 -6.89
C GLY A 137 15.89 -1.65 -5.89
N TYR A 138 15.17 -1.27 -4.83
CA TYR A 138 14.61 -2.19 -3.84
C TYR A 138 13.69 -3.23 -4.48
N SER A 139 12.78 -2.79 -5.34
CA SER A 139 11.81 -3.63 -6.02
C SER A 139 12.48 -4.63 -6.97
N LYS A 140 13.47 -4.15 -7.73
CA LYS A 140 14.26 -4.98 -8.62
C LYS A 140 15.05 -6.04 -7.87
N GLN A 141 15.68 -5.68 -6.76
CA GLN A 141 16.41 -6.61 -5.90
C GLN A 141 15.46 -7.67 -5.30
N GLN A 142 14.34 -7.23 -4.74
CA GLN A 142 13.36 -8.11 -4.09
C GLN A 142 12.64 -9.03 -5.08
N SER A 143 12.39 -8.59 -6.31
CA SER A 143 11.72 -9.39 -7.33
C SER A 143 12.65 -10.39 -8.04
N THR A 144 13.95 -10.14 -8.08
CA THR A 144 14.91 -10.97 -8.84
C THR A 144 15.79 -11.83 -7.97
N ARG A 145 16.28 -11.32 -6.83
CA ARG A 145 17.20 -12.00 -5.92
C ARG A 145 16.87 -11.68 -4.46
N PRO A 146 15.64 -12.02 -3.99
CA PRO A 146 15.17 -11.65 -2.65
C PRO A 146 16.05 -12.21 -1.55
N GLN A 147 16.55 -13.43 -1.70
CA GLN A 147 17.35 -14.12 -0.69
C GLN A 147 18.67 -13.39 -0.39
N THR A 148 19.25 -12.71 -1.37
CA THR A 148 20.53 -12.01 -1.19
C THR A 148 20.40 -10.87 -0.18
N VAL A 149 19.37 -10.05 -0.27
CA VAL A 149 19.14 -8.96 0.68
C VAL A 149 18.54 -9.46 2.00
N ALA A 150 17.77 -10.56 1.96
CA ALA A 150 17.11 -11.12 3.13
C ALA A 150 18.08 -11.49 4.27
N TYR A 151 19.29 -11.98 3.95
CA TYR A 151 20.30 -12.29 4.96
C TYR A 151 20.70 -11.03 5.75
N GLY A 152 21.02 -9.93 5.07
CA GLY A 152 21.38 -8.67 5.72
C GLY A 152 20.22 -8.06 6.51
N LEU A 153 19.00 -8.13 5.98
CA LEU A 153 17.80 -7.63 6.66
C LEU A 153 17.45 -8.44 7.91
N SER A 154 17.73 -9.76 7.91
CA SER A 154 17.48 -10.63 9.08
C SER A 154 18.56 -10.53 10.15
N ASP A 155 19.79 -10.22 9.77
CA ASP A 155 20.96 -10.22 10.67
C ASP A 155 21.20 -8.85 11.32
N SER A 156 20.86 -7.75 10.62
CA SER A 156 21.18 -6.40 11.07
C SER A 156 19.92 -5.52 11.21
N PRO A 157 19.54 -5.14 12.46
CA PRO A 157 18.48 -4.15 12.69
C PRO A 157 18.73 -2.82 11.95
N VAL A 158 19.98 -2.36 11.92
CA VAL A 158 20.36 -1.14 11.17
C VAL A 158 20.22 -1.34 9.67
N GLY A 159 20.58 -2.53 9.15
CA GLY A 159 20.39 -2.87 7.74
C GLY A 159 18.93 -2.86 7.34
N GLN A 160 18.07 -3.45 8.17
CA GLN A 160 16.63 -3.43 7.93
C GLN A 160 16.06 -2.01 8.02
N MET A 161 16.43 -1.26 9.05
CA MET A 161 16.03 0.14 9.21
C MET A 161 16.44 0.96 7.99
N SER A 162 17.69 0.88 7.55
CA SER A 162 18.19 1.66 6.41
C SER A 162 17.45 1.34 5.11
N TRP A 163 17.16 0.06 4.87
CA TRP A 163 16.43 -0.40 3.68
C TRP A 163 15.01 0.16 3.60
N ILE A 164 14.38 0.37 4.74
CA ILE A 164 13.00 0.86 4.86
C ILE A 164 12.96 2.39 4.96
N ILE A 165 13.76 2.99 5.84
CA ILE A 165 13.69 4.42 6.16
C ILE A 165 14.09 5.30 4.95
N GLU A 166 14.97 4.80 4.10
CA GLU A 166 15.31 5.45 2.83
C GLU A 166 14.06 5.76 2.00
N LYS A 167 13.05 4.85 2.02
CA LYS A 167 11.82 5.04 1.26
C LYS A 167 10.90 6.08 1.90
N PHE A 168 10.80 6.10 3.22
CA PHE A 168 10.11 7.18 3.90
C PHE A 168 10.75 8.54 3.61
N TYR A 169 12.07 8.60 3.58
CA TYR A 169 12.78 9.81 3.21
C TYR A 169 12.56 10.25 1.76
N SER A 170 12.56 9.30 0.81
CA SER A 170 12.37 9.60 -0.60
C SER A 170 10.93 9.92 -0.97
N TRP A 171 9.95 9.23 -0.37
CA TRP A 171 8.56 9.21 -0.84
C TRP A 171 7.59 10.08 -0.03
N THR A 172 8.07 10.74 1.02
CA THR A 172 7.23 11.65 1.80
C THR A 172 7.63 13.12 1.59
N ASP A 173 6.70 14.03 1.85
CA ASP A 173 6.91 15.48 1.83
C ASP A 173 7.64 15.95 3.11
N CYS A 174 8.71 15.26 3.46
CA CYS A 174 9.50 15.54 4.67
C CYS A 174 10.41 16.76 4.49
N VAL A 175 9.85 17.90 4.06
CA VAL A 175 10.58 19.14 3.86
C VAL A 175 10.27 20.13 4.97
N GLN A 176 11.30 20.63 5.65
CA GLN A 176 11.23 21.69 6.63
C GLN A 176 12.35 22.72 6.38
N ASP A 177 11.99 23.98 6.30
CA ASP A 177 12.94 25.10 6.04
C ASP A 177 13.75 24.92 4.74
N GLY A 178 13.16 24.25 3.72
CA GLY A 178 13.80 23.98 2.42
C GLY A 178 14.74 22.78 2.40
N GLU A 179 14.87 22.05 3.51
CA GLU A 179 15.67 20.84 3.63
C GLU A 179 14.80 19.62 3.91
N LYS A 180 15.20 18.44 3.40
CA LYS A 180 14.56 17.18 3.75
C LYS A 180 14.92 16.78 5.18
N LYS A 181 13.89 16.69 6.04
CA LYS A 181 14.00 16.27 7.45
C LYS A 181 12.91 15.29 7.75
N LEU A 182 13.25 14.03 7.88
CA LEU A 182 12.28 12.94 8.10
C LEU A 182 11.46 13.16 9.37
N GLU A 183 12.06 13.74 10.41
CA GLU A 183 11.41 14.05 11.67
C GLU A 183 10.28 15.10 11.54
N SER A 184 10.13 15.75 10.38
CA SER A 184 8.98 16.63 10.11
C SER A 184 7.68 15.85 9.87
N VAL A 185 7.76 14.57 9.53
CA VAL A 185 6.61 13.69 9.20
C VAL A 185 6.54 12.44 10.08
N LEU A 186 7.65 11.99 10.63
CA LEU A 186 7.75 10.84 11.53
C LEU A 186 8.57 11.20 12.75
N THR A 187 8.13 10.76 13.91
CA THR A 187 8.96 10.83 15.12
C THR A 187 9.98 9.68 15.16
N LYS A 188 10.97 9.78 16.05
CA LYS A 188 11.94 8.68 16.24
C LYS A 188 11.33 7.44 16.87
N ASP A 189 10.16 7.57 17.49
CA ASP A 189 9.45 6.47 18.14
C ASP A 189 8.48 5.77 17.17
N GLU A 190 8.12 6.42 16.06
CA GLU A 190 7.33 5.84 14.95
C GLU A 190 8.23 5.06 14.00
#